data_7d0eceb91112b6403044cb8dc15b4c31
#
_entry.id   7d0eceb91112b6403044cb8dc15b4c31
#
_cell.length_a   1.000
_cell.length_b   1.000
_cell.length_c   1.000
_cell.angle_alpha   90.00
_cell.angle_beta   90.00
_cell.angle_gamma   90.00
#
_symmetry.space_group_name_H-M   'P 1'
#
loop_
_entity.id
_entity.type
_entity.pdbx_description
1 polymer ?
#
loop_
_entity_poly.entity_id
_entity_poly.type
_entity_poly.pdbx_seq_one_letter_code
_entity_poly.pdbx_strand_id
1 'polypeptide(L)'
;AQPDVCHAGGVTEIRRISALCESYGVSMAPHNPLGPIATMVNVHLGLTTPNFLIQEVMRSDVSWRNEVFHGVPDIKDGYIYPPEKPGIGVEIDEKEALKHPFTGGAPVQWFHSDGSVADW
;
A
#
# COMPACT_ATOMS: atom_id res chain seq x y z
N ALA A 1 4.78 12.09 -7.47
CA ALA A 1 4.11 10.96 -8.10
C ALA A 1 3.54 10.02 -7.02
N GLN A 2 2.37 9.47 -7.27
CA GLN A 2 1.64 8.65 -6.30
C GLN A 2 1.23 7.28 -6.88
N PRO A 3 2.17 6.47 -7.39
CA PRO A 3 1.82 5.14 -7.85
C PRO A 3 1.46 4.22 -6.67
N ASP A 4 0.48 3.36 -6.88
CA ASP A 4 0.07 2.33 -5.92
C ASP A 4 0.74 1.00 -6.25
N VAL A 5 1.40 0.38 -5.29
CA VAL A 5 2.13 -0.88 -5.50
C VAL A 5 1.24 -2.04 -5.93
N CYS A 6 -0.03 -2.03 -5.52
CA CYS A 6 -0.98 -3.07 -5.89
C CYS A 6 -1.59 -2.88 -7.30
N HIS A 7 -1.56 -1.65 -7.83
CA HIS A 7 -2.18 -1.30 -9.11
C HIS A 7 -1.16 -1.00 -10.21
N ALA A 8 0.00 -0.49 -9.87
CA ALA A 8 1.01 -0.05 -10.85
C ALA A 8 2.02 -1.15 -11.25
N GLY A 9 1.72 -2.43 -11.00
CA GLY A 9 2.54 -3.56 -11.44
C GLY A 9 3.55 -4.07 -10.41
N GLY A 10 3.36 -3.77 -9.12
CA GLY A 10 4.14 -4.34 -8.01
C GLY A 10 5.49 -3.66 -7.78
N VAL A 11 6.29 -4.28 -6.92
CA VAL A 11 7.58 -3.74 -6.42
C VAL A 11 8.53 -3.35 -7.56
N THR A 12 8.66 -4.20 -8.56
CA THR A 12 9.59 -3.96 -9.69
C THR A 12 9.20 -2.71 -10.46
N GLU A 13 7.92 -2.53 -10.73
CA GLU A 13 7.45 -1.40 -11.51
C GLU A 13 7.52 -0.09 -10.72
N ILE A 14 7.16 -0.13 -9.43
CA ILE A 14 7.34 1.04 -8.55
C ILE A 14 8.81 1.51 -8.52
N ARG A 15 9.77 0.59 -8.48
CA ARG A 15 11.19 0.97 -8.53
C ARG A 15 11.57 1.64 -9.85
N ARG A 16 11.04 1.17 -10.98
CA ARG A 16 11.26 1.79 -12.30
C ARG A 16 10.64 3.19 -12.37
N ILE A 17 9.40 3.32 -11.90
CA ILE A 17 8.70 4.61 -11.83
C ILE A 17 9.49 5.58 -10.94
N SER A 18 9.97 5.12 -9.78
CA SER A 18 10.76 5.94 -8.85
C SER A 18 12.05 6.45 -9.49
N ALA A 19 12.79 5.59 -10.20
CA ALA A 19 14.01 5.97 -10.88
C ALA A 19 13.76 6.98 -12.04
N LEU A 20 12.66 6.79 -12.76
CA LEU A 20 12.23 7.74 -13.78
C LEU A 20 11.87 9.09 -13.15
N CYS A 21 11.07 9.09 -12.10
CA CYS A 21 10.69 10.29 -11.35
C CYS A 21 11.92 11.03 -10.79
N GLU A 22 12.89 10.29 -10.24
CA GLU A 22 14.14 10.85 -9.72
C GLU A 22 14.89 11.62 -10.81
N SER A 23 14.99 11.05 -12.02
CA SER A 23 15.67 11.67 -13.17
C SER A 23 15.05 13.02 -13.59
N TYR A 24 13.78 13.24 -13.27
CA TYR A 24 13.06 14.49 -13.54
C TYR A 24 12.82 15.36 -12.30
N GLY A 25 13.46 15.04 -11.16
CA GLY A 25 13.29 15.78 -9.92
C GLY A 25 11.89 15.68 -9.30
N VAL A 26 11.14 14.62 -9.63
CA VAL A 26 9.80 14.38 -9.12
C VAL A 26 9.88 13.51 -7.86
N SER A 27 9.27 13.96 -6.76
CA SER A 27 9.21 13.21 -5.51
C SER A 27 8.17 12.09 -5.56
N MET A 28 8.40 11.04 -4.76
CA MET A 28 7.52 9.89 -4.61
C MET A 28 6.72 9.98 -3.30
N ALA A 29 5.40 9.86 -3.40
CA ALA A 29 4.47 9.77 -2.27
C ALA A 29 3.45 8.65 -2.56
N PRO A 30 3.81 7.37 -2.38
CA PRO A 30 3.01 6.24 -2.85
C PRO A 30 1.58 6.25 -2.31
N HIS A 31 0.61 6.09 -3.22
CA HIS A 31 -0.79 5.89 -2.89
C HIS A 31 -0.96 4.57 -2.13
N ASN A 32 -1.64 4.60 -0.98
CA ASN A 32 -1.81 3.41 -0.15
C ASN A 32 -3.04 3.50 0.78
N PRO A 33 -4.26 3.50 0.23
CA PRO A 33 -5.50 3.37 1.01
C PRO A 33 -5.78 1.91 1.39
N LEU A 34 -4.76 1.06 1.33
CA LEU A 34 -4.84 -0.39 1.48
C LEU A 34 -4.34 -0.87 2.84
N GLY A 35 -4.31 -2.18 2.99
CA GLY A 35 -3.97 -2.84 4.26
C GLY A 35 -2.48 -2.84 4.62
N PRO A 36 -2.14 -3.47 5.76
CA PRO A 36 -0.79 -3.45 6.33
C PRO A 36 0.29 -4.04 5.44
N ILE A 37 -0.04 -5.03 4.61
CA ILE A 37 0.92 -5.65 3.68
C ILE A 37 1.41 -4.63 2.65
N ALA A 38 0.49 -3.94 1.97
CA ALA A 38 0.85 -2.90 1.01
C ALA A 38 1.64 -1.78 1.68
N THR A 39 1.24 -1.38 2.89
CA THR A 39 1.96 -0.38 3.68
C THR A 39 3.41 -0.81 3.93
N MET A 40 3.64 -2.05 4.38
CA MET A 40 5.00 -2.52 4.65
C MET A 40 5.84 -2.67 3.39
N VAL A 41 5.26 -3.10 2.27
CA VAL A 41 5.96 -3.09 0.98
C VAL A 41 6.40 -1.68 0.61
N ASN A 42 5.52 -0.69 0.77
CA ASN A 42 5.86 0.72 0.52
C ASN A 42 6.91 1.27 1.49
N VAL A 43 6.92 0.84 2.76
CA VAL A 43 7.98 1.18 3.72
C VAL A 43 9.35 0.70 3.21
N HIS A 44 9.46 -0.55 2.79
CA HIS A 44 10.71 -1.08 2.21
C HIS A 44 11.12 -0.34 0.93
N LEU A 45 10.17 -0.02 0.07
CA LEU A 45 10.42 0.80 -1.12
C LEU A 45 10.90 2.20 -0.74
N GLY A 46 10.24 2.86 0.20
CA GLY A 46 10.60 4.21 0.65
C GLY A 46 12.01 4.29 1.24
N LEU A 47 12.44 3.29 2.00
CA LEU A 47 13.79 3.20 2.56
C LEU A 47 14.90 3.09 1.49
N THR A 48 14.55 2.65 0.29
CA THR A 48 15.49 2.46 -0.83
C THR A 48 15.28 3.44 -1.99
N THR A 49 14.38 4.42 -1.82
CA THR A 49 13.98 5.39 -2.87
C THR A 49 14.51 6.77 -2.51
N PRO A 50 15.56 7.30 -3.18
CA PRO A 50 16.20 8.56 -2.82
C PRO A 50 15.26 9.78 -2.90
N ASN A 51 14.32 9.76 -3.83
CA ASN A 51 13.31 10.81 -4.03
C ASN A 51 11.99 10.57 -3.27
N PHE A 52 12.00 9.71 -2.25
CA PHE A 52 10.84 9.49 -1.39
C PHE A 52 10.52 10.76 -0.56
N LEU A 53 9.24 11.10 -0.48
CA LEU A 53 8.75 12.27 0.26
C LEU A 53 7.97 11.86 1.52
N ILE A 54 6.91 11.08 1.35
CA ILE A 54 5.97 10.73 2.42
C ILE A 54 5.21 9.46 2.06
N GLN A 55 4.70 8.74 3.08
CA GLN A 55 3.87 7.55 2.89
C GLN A 55 2.44 7.80 3.36
N GLU A 56 1.48 7.56 2.47
CA GLU A 56 0.07 7.44 2.83
C GLU A 56 -0.19 6.14 3.60
N VAL A 57 -0.99 6.21 4.68
CA VAL A 57 -1.33 5.05 5.50
C VAL A 57 -2.80 5.06 5.92
N MET A 58 -3.51 3.97 5.63
CA MET A 58 -4.84 3.71 6.18
C MET A 58 -4.71 3.18 7.62
N ARG A 59 -5.27 3.89 8.59
CA ARG A 59 -5.13 3.56 10.03
C ARG A 59 -6.37 2.97 10.69
N SER A 60 -7.54 3.26 10.19
CA SER A 60 -8.79 3.03 10.93
C SER A 60 -9.91 2.51 10.02
N ASP A 61 -9.59 1.60 9.12
CA ASP A 61 -10.55 0.98 8.21
C ASP A 61 -11.41 -0.08 8.92
N VAL A 62 -10.80 -0.96 9.72
CA VAL A 62 -11.47 -2.02 10.47
C VAL A 62 -10.88 -2.18 11.86
N SER A 63 -11.73 -2.51 12.84
CA SER A 63 -11.31 -2.69 14.25
C SER A 63 -10.47 -3.95 14.46
N TRP A 64 -10.68 -4.98 13.68
CA TRP A 64 -10.03 -6.28 13.78
C TRP A 64 -8.71 -6.41 13.00
N ARG A 65 -8.21 -5.35 12.41
CA ARG A 65 -6.96 -5.36 11.62
C ARG A 65 -5.81 -6.05 12.35
N ASN A 66 -5.59 -5.70 13.62
CA ASN A 66 -4.48 -6.22 14.41
C ASN A 66 -4.69 -7.67 14.88
N GLU A 67 -5.91 -8.19 14.77
CA GLU A 67 -6.19 -9.60 15.04
C GLU A 67 -5.77 -10.47 13.86
N VAL A 68 -5.95 -9.97 12.64
CA VAL A 68 -5.60 -10.68 11.39
C VAL A 68 -4.15 -10.47 10.98
N PHE A 69 -3.59 -9.27 11.20
CA PHE A 69 -2.24 -8.94 10.76
C PHE A 69 -1.29 -8.75 11.94
N HIS A 70 -0.23 -9.53 11.98
CA HIS A 70 0.84 -9.42 12.98
C HIS A 70 2.05 -8.71 12.36
N GLY A 71 2.64 -7.76 13.09
CA GLY A 71 3.74 -6.94 12.57
C GLY A 71 3.26 -5.72 11.79
N VAL A 72 2.05 -5.25 12.08
CA VAL A 72 1.55 -3.97 11.54
C VAL A 72 2.55 -2.86 11.85
N PRO A 73 2.79 -1.93 10.90
CA PRO A 73 3.78 -0.87 11.09
C PRO A 73 3.55 -0.07 12.36
N ASP A 74 4.59 0.10 13.15
CA ASP A 74 4.57 1.03 14.28
C ASP A 74 4.70 2.47 13.75
N ILE A 75 3.68 3.28 14.01
CA ILE A 75 3.63 4.69 13.60
C ILE A 75 3.73 5.53 14.85
N LYS A 76 4.86 6.17 15.05
CA LYS A 76 5.14 6.99 16.20
C LYS A 76 5.70 8.35 15.77
N ASP A 77 5.17 9.40 16.36
CA ASP A 77 5.60 10.79 16.14
C ASP A 77 5.65 11.19 14.64
N GLY A 78 4.73 10.64 13.81
CA GLY A 78 4.67 10.90 12.38
C GLY A 78 5.62 10.06 11.54
N TYR A 79 6.33 9.10 12.12
CA TYR A 79 7.27 8.21 11.44
C TYR A 79 6.81 6.76 11.48
N ILE A 80 7.12 6.03 10.40
CA ILE A 80 7.00 4.58 10.35
C ILE A 80 8.39 3.99 10.55
N TYR A 81 8.51 3.09 11.52
CA TYR A 81 9.77 2.40 11.79
C TYR A 81 9.85 1.11 10.98
N PRO A 82 11.00 0.84 10.34
CA PRO A 82 11.18 -0.40 9.58
C PRO A 82 11.09 -1.61 10.51
N PRO A 83 10.54 -2.75 10.02
CA PRO A 83 10.50 -3.97 10.81
C PRO A 83 11.91 -4.55 10.99
N GLU A 84 12.16 -5.15 12.13
CA GLU A 84 13.41 -5.91 12.38
C GLU A 84 13.31 -7.37 11.89
N LYS A 85 12.08 -7.83 11.57
CA LYS A 85 11.83 -9.19 11.11
C LYS A 85 12.22 -9.36 9.63
N PRO A 86 12.64 -10.57 9.24
CA PRO A 86 12.93 -10.90 7.85
C PRO A 86 11.68 -10.74 6.95
N GLY A 87 11.90 -10.56 5.65
CA GLY A 87 10.85 -10.44 4.65
C GLY A 87 10.12 -9.09 4.74
N ILE A 88 8.81 -9.10 4.51
CA ILE A 88 7.97 -7.88 4.58
C ILE A 88 7.78 -7.43 6.04
N GLY A 89 7.94 -8.35 7.00
CA GLY A 89 7.74 -8.08 8.42
C GLY A 89 6.28 -8.16 8.90
N VAL A 90 5.33 -8.46 8.00
CA VAL A 90 3.91 -8.67 8.33
C VAL A 90 3.52 -10.11 8.02
N GLU A 91 2.77 -10.72 8.91
CA GLU A 91 2.20 -12.06 8.79
C GLU A 91 0.67 -11.97 8.85
N ILE A 92 -0.01 -12.91 8.18
CA ILE A 92 -1.48 -13.03 8.21
C ILE A 92 -1.86 -14.24 9.06
N ASP A 93 -2.75 -14.05 10.02
CA ASP A 93 -3.48 -15.16 10.65
C ASP A 93 -4.67 -15.54 9.77
N GLU A 94 -4.50 -16.59 8.97
CA GLU A 94 -5.54 -17.07 8.06
C GLU A 94 -6.79 -17.54 8.79
N LYS A 95 -6.65 -18.11 9.99
CA LYS A 95 -7.79 -18.59 10.78
C LYS A 95 -8.61 -17.42 11.29
N GLU A 96 -7.93 -16.38 11.72
CA GLU A 96 -8.60 -15.15 12.16
C GLU A 96 -9.26 -14.44 10.98
N ALA A 97 -8.58 -14.36 9.83
CA ALA A 97 -9.12 -13.78 8.61
C ALA A 97 -10.45 -14.44 8.15
N LEU A 98 -10.57 -15.76 8.30
CA LEU A 98 -11.80 -16.49 7.96
C LEU A 98 -13.03 -16.09 8.81
N LYS A 99 -12.83 -15.46 9.95
CA LYS A 99 -13.93 -14.93 10.78
C LYS A 99 -14.51 -13.63 10.23
N HIS A 100 -13.81 -13.01 9.30
CA HIS A 100 -14.16 -11.72 8.68
C HIS A 100 -14.39 -11.90 7.17
N PRO A 101 -15.44 -12.64 6.75
CA PRO A 101 -15.70 -12.87 5.33
C PRO A 101 -16.01 -11.57 4.62
N PHE A 102 -15.66 -11.51 3.34
CA PHE A 102 -15.97 -10.35 2.51
C PHE A 102 -17.48 -10.13 2.44
N THR A 103 -17.93 -8.96 2.87
CA THR A 103 -19.35 -8.56 2.90
C THR A 103 -19.63 -7.39 1.94
N GLY A 104 -18.63 -6.95 1.19
CA GLY A 104 -18.76 -5.81 0.28
C GLY A 104 -19.62 -6.10 -0.95
N GLY A 105 -20.16 -5.04 -1.53
CA GLY A 105 -20.85 -5.08 -2.83
C GLY A 105 -19.87 -5.21 -4.01
N ALA A 106 -20.41 -5.25 -5.22
CA ALA A 106 -19.60 -5.17 -6.44
C ALA A 106 -18.80 -3.86 -6.42
N PRO A 107 -17.54 -3.88 -6.89
CA PRO A 107 -16.76 -2.65 -7.02
C PRO A 107 -17.52 -1.65 -7.88
N VAL A 108 -17.44 -0.38 -7.52
CA VAL A 108 -18.02 0.68 -8.33
C VAL A 108 -17.25 0.71 -9.65
N GLN A 109 -17.97 0.45 -10.74
CA GLN A 109 -17.42 0.56 -12.08
C GLN A 109 -17.95 1.82 -12.73
N TRP A 110 -17.06 2.61 -13.28
CA TRP A 110 -17.38 3.78 -14.05
C TRP A 110 -17.38 3.43 -15.53
N PHE A 111 -18.37 3.91 -16.26
CA PHE A 111 -18.50 3.66 -17.69
C PHE A 111 -18.63 4.98 -18.44
N HIS A 112 -18.01 5.04 -19.60
CA HIS A 112 -18.28 6.10 -20.58
C HIS A 112 -19.68 5.94 -21.18
N SER A 113 -20.17 6.95 -21.86
CA SER A 113 -21.50 6.94 -22.49
C SER A 113 -21.69 5.87 -23.56
N ASP A 114 -20.60 5.33 -24.09
CA ASP A 114 -20.58 4.23 -25.08
C ASP A 114 -20.52 2.82 -24.41
N GLY A 115 -20.51 2.77 -23.06
CA GLY A 115 -20.44 1.53 -22.28
C GLY A 115 -19.03 0.98 -22.05
N SER A 116 -17.98 1.63 -22.54
CA SER A 116 -16.60 1.26 -22.23
C SER A 116 -16.25 1.61 -20.77
N VAL A 117 -15.34 0.84 -20.16
CA VAL A 117 -14.87 1.12 -18.81
C VAL A 117 -14.09 2.43 -18.80
N ALA A 118 -14.48 3.33 -17.91
CA ALA A 118 -13.72 4.55 -17.65
C ALA A 118 -12.68 4.30 -16.56
N ASP A 119 -11.45 4.70 -16.83
CA ASP A 119 -10.45 4.85 -15.78
C ASP A 119 -10.76 6.10 -14.94
N TRP A 120 -10.39 6.06 -13.71
CA TRP A 120 -10.61 7.10 -12.70
C TRP A 120 -9.26 7.68 -12.23
#